data_c8e66465be3990f5269d3153dffaa9de
#
_entry.id   c8e66465be3990f5269d3153dffaa9de
#
_cell.length_a   1.000
_cell.length_b   1.000
_cell.length_c   1.000
_cell.angle_alpha   90.00
_cell.angle_beta   90.00
_cell.angle_gamma   90.00
#
_symmetry.space_group_name_H-M   'P 1'
#
loop_
_entity.id
_entity.type
_entity.pdbx_description
1 polymer ?
#
loop_
_entity_poly.entity_id
_entity_poly.type
_entity_poly.pdbx_seq_one_letter_code
_entity_poly.pdbx_strand_id
1 'polypeptide(L)'
;ELRVAIIEPREQHYYQPGWTLVGAGVFDRAATERAMSRCIPSKAQWIRAAAEAVEPEHQQVVLEDGSRIGYRALVVCPGLSLDWDAIEGARDSLGKFGVTSNYAFELAPYTWQLVQNLRGGKALFTQPPMPIKCAGAPQKAMYLSCDHWRQQGVLKDIEVDFCSAGAVLFGVADFVPALMQY
;
A
#
# COMPACT_ATOMS: atom_id res chain seq x y z
N GLU A 1 9.67 -2.97 35.50
CA GLU A 1 9.27 -2.05 34.41
C GLU A 1 9.44 -2.74 33.05
N LEU A 2 8.46 -2.62 32.15
CA LEU A 2 8.54 -3.20 30.81
C LEU A 2 9.49 -2.36 29.95
N ARG A 3 10.54 -2.98 29.40
CA ARG A 3 11.40 -2.36 28.39
C ARG A 3 10.91 -2.75 27.00
N VAL A 4 10.68 -1.77 26.16
CA VAL A 4 10.23 -1.95 24.77
C VAL A 4 11.33 -1.52 23.82
N ALA A 5 11.63 -2.35 22.82
CA ALA A 5 12.50 -1.99 21.71
C ALA A 5 11.75 -2.15 20.39
N ILE A 6 12.06 -1.30 19.44
CA ILE A 6 11.55 -1.34 18.07
C ILE A 6 12.76 -1.47 17.14
N ILE A 7 12.80 -2.57 16.38
CA ILE A 7 13.82 -2.83 15.37
C ILE A 7 13.24 -2.33 14.04
N GLU A 8 13.83 -1.28 13.49
CA GLU A 8 13.40 -0.67 12.22
C GLU A 8 14.60 0.04 11.57
N PRO A 9 15.04 -0.41 10.39
CA PRO A 9 16.21 0.15 9.71
C PRO A 9 15.94 1.52 9.06
N ARG A 10 14.68 1.81 8.71
CA ARG A 10 14.32 3.00 7.92
C ARG A 10 14.27 4.24 8.78
N GLU A 11 14.73 5.35 8.23
CA GLU A 11 14.63 6.67 8.86
C GLU A 11 13.31 7.39 8.54
N GLN A 12 12.59 6.95 7.50
CA GLN A 12 11.30 7.49 7.09
C GLN A 12 10.19 6.46 7.32
N HIS A 13 9.09 6.93 7.87
CA HIS A 13 7.83 6.19 7.99
C HIS A 13 6.86 6.68 6.92
N TYR A 14 6.23 5.74 6.23
CA TYR A 14 5.22 6.00 5.22
C TYR A 14 3.86 5.46 5.66
N TYR A 15 2.86 6.31 5.69
CA TYR A 15 1.49 5.92 5.95
C TYR A 15 0.83 5.40 4.66
N GLN A 16 1.14 4.16 4.31
CA GLN A 16 0.69 3.51 3.08
C GLN A 16 -0.84 3.57 2.86
N PRO A 17 -1.73 3.41 3.87
CA PRO A 17 -3.18 3.51 3.65
C PRO A 17 -3.63 4.85 3.06
N GLY A 18 -2.86 5.91 3.23
CA GLY A 18 -3.13 7.22 2.65
C GLY A 18 -2.83 7.32 1.15
N TRP A 19 -2.09 6.39 0.55
CA TRP A 19 -1.67 6.53 -0.85
C TRP A 19 -2.82 6.37 -1.85
N THR A 20 -3.88 5.64 -1.53
CA THR A 20 -5.11 5.64 -2.34
C THR A 20 -5.75 7.03 -2.39
N LEU A 21 -5.65 7.80 -1.30
CA LEU A 21 -6.14 9.17 -1.24
C LEU A 21 -5.21 10.16 -1.96
N VAL A 22 -3.90 9.89 -1.98
CA VAL A 22 -2.95 10.63 -2.82
C VAL A 22 -3.27 10.41 -4.30
N GLY A 23 -3.48 9.15 -4.70
CA GLY A 23 -3.87 8.79 -6.08
C GLY A 23 -5.25 9.31 -6.49
N ALA A 24 -6.04 9.78 -5.55
CA ALA A 24 -7.34 10.43 -5.77
C ALA A 24 -7.29 11.97 -5.63
N GLY A 25 -6.11 12.55 -5.34
CA GLY A 25 -5.95 13.99 -5.15
C GLY A 25 -6.51 14.56 -3.85
N VAL A 26 -6.86 13.68 -2.89
CA VAL A 26 -7.43 14.08 -1.59
C VAL A 26 -6.33 14.42 -0.57
N PHE A 27 -5.21 13.68 -0.64
CA PHE A 27 -4.05 13.92 0.22
C PHE A 27 -2.86 14.40 -0.59
N ASP A 28 -2.09 15.31 -0.04
CA ASP A 28 -0.73 15.55 -0.49
C ASP A 28 0.15 14.35 -0.11
N ARG A 29 1.04 13.93 -1.03
CA ARG A 29 2.01 12.86 -0.79
C ARG A 29 2.83 13.10 0.49
N ALA A 30 3.30 14.34 0.70
CA ALA A 30 4.11 14.72 1.84
C ALA A 30 3.37 14.51 3.18
N ALA A 31 2.03 14.59 3.21
CA ALA A 31 1.25 14.30 4.41
C ALA A 31 1.30 12.84 4.86
N THR A 32 1.71 11.94 3.97
CA THR A 32 1.82 10.49 4.24
C THR A 32 3.24 10.05 4.63
N GLU A 33 4.19 10.98 4.74
CA GLU A 33 5.58 10.71 5.10
C GLU A 33 5.93 11.41 6.42
N ARG A 34 6.70 10.74 7.27
CA ARG A 34 7.22 11.30 8.53
C ARG A 34 8.59 10.72 8.85
N ALA A 35 9.42 11.50 9.53
CA ALA A 35 10.64 10.94 10.14
C ALA A 35 10.27 9.83 11.13
N MET A 36 10.91 8.68 11.04
CA MET A 36 10.67 7.51 11.90
C MET A 36 10.82 7.89 13.39
N SER A 37 11.76 8.78 13.71
CA SER A 37 11.98 9.29 15.07
C SER A 37 10.72 9.93 15.70
N ARG A 38 9.78 10.43 14.90
CA ARG A 38 8.50 10.98 15.37
C ARG A 38 7.42 9.89 15.57
N CYS A 39 7.67 8.69 15.05
CA CYS A 39 6.75 7.55 15.17
C CYS A 39 7.15 6.61 16.32
N ILE A 40 8.42 6.63 16.72
CA ILE A 40 8.92 5.83 17.85
C ILE A 40 8.45 6.47 19.16
N PRO A 41 7.74 5.73 20.03
CA PRO A 41 7.35 6.25 21.33
C PRO A 41 8.57 6.61 22.19
N SER A 42 8.49 7.70 22.95
CA SER A 42 9.63 8.22 23.74
C SER A 42 10.18 7.25 24.78
N LYS A 43 9.39 6.25 25.21
CA LYS A 43 9.80 5.20 26.16
C LYS A 43 10.30 3.93 25.48
N ALA A 44 10.28 3.85 24.15
CA ALA A 44 10.80 2.72 23.40
C ALA A 44 12.23 3.01 22.91
N GLN A 45 13.08 2.00 22.98
CA GLN A 45 14.40 2.04 22.36
C GLN A 45 14.26 1.78 20.87
N TRP A 46 14.77 2.68 20.04
CA TRP A 46 14.87 2.45 18.60
C TRP A 46 16.22 1.82 18.24
N ILE A 47 16.16 0.60 17.67
CA ILE A 47 17.32 -0.13 17.14
C ILE A 47 17.27 0.02 15.62
N ARG A 48 18.20 0.81 15.07
CA ARG A 48 18.30 1.10 13.64
C ARG A 48 19.06 0.01 12.91
N ALA A 49 18.42 -1.13 12.77
CA ALA A 49 18.97 -2.28 12.07
C ALA A 49 17.83 -3.10 11.45
N ALA A 50 18.13 -3.87 10.43
CA ALA A 50 17.20 -4.85 9.91
C ALA A 50 17.25 -6.15 10.73
N ALA A 51 16.09 -6.76 10.94
CA ALA A 51 16.01 -8.11 11.47
C ALA A 51 16.24 -9.09 10.31
N GLU A 52 17.22 -9.97 10.45
CA GLU A 52 17.55 -11.00 9.46
C GLU A 52 16.80 -12.30 9.76
N ALA A 53 16.75 -12.70 11.05
CA ALA A 53 16.11 -13.93 11.46
C ALA A 53 15.47 -13.80 12.85
N VAL A 54 14.54 -14.71 13.12
CA VAL A 54 13.97 -14.92 14.45
C VAL A 54 14.31 -16.35 14.88
N GLU A 55 14.89 -16.50 16.06
CA GLU A 55 15.21 -17.78 16.71
C GLU A 55 14.27 -18.00 17.91
N PRO A 56 13.06 -18.54 17.71
CA PRO A 56 12.05 -18.63 18.77
C PRO A 56 12.47 -19.50 19.95
N GLU A 57 13.22 -20.56 19.70
CA GLU A 57 13.71 -21.48 20.74
C GLU A 57 14.69 -20.81 21.69
N HIS A 58 15.40 -19.80 21.20
CA HIS A 58 16.34 -19.00 22.00
C HIS A 58 15.73 -17.68 22.46
N GLN A 59 14.51 -17.38 22.04
CA GLN A 59 13.84 -16.09 22.27
C GLN A 59 14.70 -14.89 21.83
N GLN A 60 15.27 -14.97 20.62
CA GLN A 60 16.17 -13.98 20.06
C GLN A 60 15.76 -13.54 18.64
N VAL A 61 16.02 -12.27 18.34
CA VAL A 61 16.03 -11.73 16.99
C VAL A 61 17.48 -11.51 16.59
N VAL A 62 17.89 -12.05 15.44
CA VAL A 62 19.21 -11.84 14.83
C VAL A 62 19.11 -10.63 13.91
N LEU A 63 20.03 -9.69 14.03
CA LEU A 63 20.12 -8.50 13.19
C LEU A 63 21.11 -8.74 12.04
N GLU A 64 21.04 -7.91 11.01
CA GLU A 64 21.89 -7.98 9.80
C GLU A 64 23.40 -7.89 10.09
N ASP A 65 23.81 -7.32 11.22
CA ASP A 65 25.20 -7.25 11.67
C ASP A 65 25.63 -8.48 12.51
N GLY A 66 24.75 -9.48 12.64
CA GLY A 66 24.96 -10.69 13.44
C GLY A 66 24.71 -10.51 14.94
N SER A 67 24.39 -9.32 15.41
CA SER A 67 24.02 -9.11 16.81
C SER A 67 22.67 -9.75 17.14
N ARG A 68 22.42 -10.06 18.42
CA ARG A 68 21.24 -10.76 18.89
C ARG A 68 20.53 -9.96 19.97
N ILE A 69 19.22 -9.81 19.81
CA ILE A 69 18.35 -9.12 20.76
C ILE A 69 17.42 -10.15 21.40
N GLY A 70 17.61 -10.40 22.71
CA GLY A 70 16.73 -11.28 23.48
C GLY A 70 15.38 -10.61 23.78
N TYR A 71 14.30 -11.40 23.75
CA TYR A 71 12.96 -10.92 24.06
C TYR A 71 12.20 -11.87 25.02
N ARG A 72 11.26 -11.32 25.79
CA ARG A 72 10.27 -12.08 26.54
C ARG A 72 8.96 -12.22 25.74
N ALA A 73 8.63 -11.22 24.94
CA ALA A 73 7.52 -11.21 24.00
C ALA A 73 7.95 -10.49 22.73
N LEU A 74 7.56 -11.01 21.58
CA LEU A 74 7.91 -10.47 20.27
C LEU A 74 6.62 -10.18 19.48
N VAL A 75 6.54 -8.99 18.90
CA VAL A 75 5.53 -8.62 17.91
C VAL A 75 6.23 -8.47 16.56
N VAL A 76 5.79 -9.24 15.57
CA VAL A 76 6.39 -9.28 14.23
C VAL A 76 5.50 -8.57 13.24
N CYS A 77 5.93 -7.40 12.79
CA CYS A 77 5.19 -6.56 11.82
C CYS A 77 6.13 -6.05 10.71
N PRO A 78 6.74 -6.93 9.89
CA PRO A 78 7.78 -6.55 8.93
C PRO A 78 7.24 -5.80 7.72
N GLY A 79 5.92 -5.74 7.53
CA GLY A 79 5.30 -5.19 6.35
C GLY A 79 5.28 -6.19 5.20
N LEU A 80 5.41 -5.67 3.97
CA LEU A 80 5.36 -6.47 2.74
C LEU A 80 6.39 -5.97 1.72
N SER A 81 6.78 -6.85 0.83
CA SER A 81 7.49 -6.53 -0.39
C SER A 81 6.56 -6.66 -1.59
N LEU A 82 6.73 -5.78 -2.57
CA LEU A 82 5.92 -5.78 -3.79
C LEU A 82 6.62 -6.61 -4.86
N ASP A 83 5.99 -7.70 -5.27
CA ASP A 83 6.51 -8.57 -6.33
C ASP A 83 6.00 -8.09 -7.70
N TRP A 84 6.67 -7.06 -8.24
CA TRP A 84 6.33 -6.52 -9.54
C TRP A 84 6.67 -7.48 -10.70
N ASP A 85 7.60 -8.40 -10.48
CA ASP A 85 8.04 -9.36 -11.50
C ASP A 85 7.06 -10.52 -11.66
N ALA A 86 6.13 -10.70 -10.72
CA ALA A 86 5.04 -11.66 -10.86
C ALA A 86 4.06 -11.33 -12.00
N ILE A 87 4.11 -10.09 -12.50
CA ILE A 87 3.31 -9.63 -13.65
C ILE A 87 4.27 -9.22 -14.75
N GLU A 88 4.24 -9.94 -15.87
CA GLU A 88 5.10 -9.68 -17.02
C GLU A 88 4.98 -8.22 -17.50
N GLY A 89 6.11 -7.53 -17.62
CA GLY A 89 6.21 -6.14 -18.06
C GLY A 89 5.80 -5.08 -17.00
N ALA A 90 5.29 -5.48 -15.82
CA ALA A 90 4.84 -4.52 -14.82
C ALA A 90 5.99 -3.63 -14.34
N ARG A 91 7.12 -4.21 -13.92
CA ARG A 91 8.28 -3.47 -13.41
C ARG A 91 8.77 -2.39 -14.38
N ASP A 92 8.85 -2.73 -15.65
CA ASP A 92 9.36 -1.83 -16.70
C ASP A 92 8.38 -0.74 -17.11
N SER A 93 7.09 -0.98 -16.89
CA SER A 93 6.00 -0.08 -17.28
C SER A 93 5.57 0.86 -16.16
N LEU A 94 5.84 0.53 -14.89
CA LEU A 94 5.43 1.35 -13.75
C LEU A 94 5.98 2.77 -13.82
N GLY A 95 5.10 3.76 -13.66
CA GLY A 95 5.42 5.18 -13.80
C GLY A 95 5.51 5.67 -15.24
N LYS A 96 5.18 4.83 -16.23
CA LYS A 96 5.25 5.12 -17.67
C LYS A 96 4.00 4.58 -18.37
N PHE A 97 3.73 5.07 -19.58
CA PHE A 97 2.70 4.55 -20.49
C PHE A 97 1.30 4.41 -19.89
N GLY A 98 0.98 5.19 -18.85
CA GLY A 98 -0.31 5.08 -18.16
C GLY A 98 -0.39 3.96 -17.13
N VAL A 99 0.71 3.27 -16.80
CA VAL A 99 0.76 2.18 -15.82
C VAL A 99 1.23 2.71 -14.47
N THR A 100 0.44 2.46 -13.42
CA THR A 100 0.69 2.97 -12.08
C THR A 100 0.22 2.02 -10.99
N SER A 101 0.54 2.33 -9.74
CA SER A 101 0.04 1.62 -8.56
C SER A 101 0.03 2.53 -7.33
N ASN A 102 -1.04 2.44 -6.54
CA ASN A 102 -1.12 3.10 -5.23
C ASN A 102 -0.42 2.31 -4.10
N TYR A 103 0.26 1.21 -4.42
CA TYR A 103 1.08 0.48 -3.46
C TYR A 103 2.53 1.00 -3.35
N ALA A 104 2.90 1.98 -4.16
CA ALA A 104 4.21 2.62 -4.09
C ALA A 104 4.06 4.13 -3.86
N PHE A 105 4.80 4.65 -2.88
CA PHE A 105 4.79 6.07 -2.51
C PHE A 105 5.08 6.98 -3.70
N GLU A 106 6.04 6.59 -4.54
CA GLU A 106 6.49 7.36 -5.70
C GLU A 106 5.46 7.38 -6.84
N LEU A 107 4.60 6.35 -6.92
CA LEU A 107 3.64 6.19 -8.01
C LEU A 107 2.27 6.81 -7.72
N ALA A 108 1.92 6.98 -6.44
CA ALA A 108 0.61 7.53 -6.08
C ALA A 108 0.32 8.92 -6.68
N PRO A 109 1.27 9.87 -6.74
CA PRO A 109 1.06 11.13 -7.46
C PRO A 109 0.86 10.96 -8.97
N TYR A 110 1.56 10.00 -9.58
CA TYR A 110 1.38 9.69 -10.99
C TYR A 110 -0.02 9.12 -11.26
N THR A 111 -0.55 8.29 -10.36
CA THR A 111 -1.96 7.85 -10.45
C THR A 111 -2.89 9.05 -10.52
N TRP A 112 -2.72 10.05 -9.65
CA TRP A 112 -3.54 11.26 -9.68
C TRP A 112 -3.40 12.04 -10.99
N GLN A 113 -2.19 12.17 -11.54
CA GLN A 113 -1.96 12.81 -12.83
C GLN A 113 -2.72 12.09 -13.96
N LEU A 114 -2.70 10.76 -13.97
CA LEU A 114 -3.46 9.97 -14.96
C LEU A 114 -4.96 10.19 -14.82
N VAL A 115 -5.49 10.16 -13.59
CA VAL A 115 -6.91 10.40 -13.32
C VAL A 115 -7.33 11.79 -13.78
N GLN A 116 -6.53 12.83 -13.46
CA GLN A 116 -6.83 14.20 -13.87
C GLN A 116 -6.83 14.40 -15.38
N ASN A 117 -5.97 13.71 -16.10
CA ASN A 117 -5.77 13.92 -17.53
C ASN A 117 -6.67 13.05 -18.42
N LEU A 118 -7.25 11.98 -17.89
CA LEU A 118 -8.12 11.11 -18.68
C LEU A 118 -9.47 11.79 -18.94
N ARG A 119 -9.81 11.94 -20.22
CA ARG A 119 -11.07 12.55 -20.66
C ARG A 119 -11.96 11.61 -21.46
N GLY A 120 -11.47 10.44 -21.80
CA GLY A 120 -12.16 9.39 -22.54
C GLY A 120 -11.22 8.22 -22.80
N GLY A 121 -11.74 7.13 -23.34
CA GLY A 121 -11.00 5.90 -23.58
C GLY A 121 -11.19 4.88 -22.46
N LYS A 122 -10.15 4.09 -22.15
CA LYS A 122 -10.26 2.97 -21.21
C LYS A 122 -9.40 3.19 -19.95
N ALA A 123 -10.01 2.96 -18.80
CA ALA A 123 -9.34 2.87 -17.50
C ALA A 123 -9.44 1.44 -16.96
N LEU A 124 -8.31 0.79 -16.74
CA LEU A 124 -8.23 -0.56 -16.23
C LEU A 124 -7.73 -0.56 -14.80
N PHE A 125 -8.51 -1.12 -13.89
CA PHE A 125 -8.13 -1.37 -12.50
C PHE A 125 -7.97 -2.86 -12.26
N THR A 126 -6.92 -3.25 -11.55
CA THR A 126 -6.62 -4.67 -11.32
C THR A 126 -6.47 -4.97 -9.83
N GLN A 127 -6.94 -6.14 -9.43
CA GLN A 127 -6.71 -6.72 -8.11
C GLN A 127 -6.01 -8.06 -8.28
N PRO A 128 -4.75 -8.20 -7.79
CA PRO A 128 -4.01 -9.45 -7.90
C PRO A 128 -4.62 -10.55 -7.02
N PRO A 129 -4.20 -11.82 -7.20
CA PRO A 129 -4.61 -12.92 -6.33
C PRO A 129 -4.11 -12.73 -4.89
N MET A 130 -4.75 -13.44 -3.96
CA MET A 130 -4.28 -13.48 -2.57
C MET A 130 -2.91 -14.20 -2.46
N PRO A 131 -2.04 -13.80 -1.52
CA PRO A 131 -2.28 -12.79 -0.47
C PRO A 131 -2.02 -11.36 -0.96
N ILE A 132 -2.91 -10.44 -0.59
CA ILE A 132 -2.72 -9.00 -0.82
C ILE A 132 -2.88 -8.21 0.47
N LYS A 133 -2.24 -7.07 0.57
CA LYS A 133 -2.50 -6.10 1.63
C LYS A 133 -3.67 -5.23 1.21
N CYS A 134 -4.75 -5.21 2.04
CA CYS A 134 -5.95 -4.38 1.86
C CYS A 134 -6.75 -4.69 0.58
N ALA A 135 -7.59 -5.72 0.64
CA ALA A 135 -8.47 -6.12 -0.48
C ALA A 135 -9.41 -5.02 -0.99
N GLY A 136 -9.69 -3.99 -0.20
CA GLY A 136 -10.49 -2.83 -0.63
C GLY A 136 -9.70 -1.71 -1.32
N ALA A 137 -8.35 -1.74 -1.32
CA ALA A 137 -7.57 -0.64 -1.88
C ALA A 137 -7.69 -0.51 -3.41
N PRO A 138 -7.69 -1.59 -4.22
CA PRO A 138 -7.90 -1.49 -5.66
C PRO A 138 -9.28 -0.93 -6.01
N GLN A 139 -10.33 -1.39 -5.32
CA GLN A 139 -11.69 -0.87 -5.50
C GLN A 139 -11.79 0.61 -5.10
N LYS A 140 -11.17 1.00 -3.99
CA LYS A 140 -11.13 2.40 -3.57
C LYS A 140 -10.47 3.28 -4.64
N ALA A 141 -9.38 2.83 -5.26
CA ALA A 141 -8.76 3.56 -6.36
C ALA A 141 -9.73 3.76 -7.53
N MET A 142 -10.46 2.72 -7.93
CA MET A 142 -11.47 2.80 -8.98
C MET A 142 -12.60 3.77 -8.61
N TYR A 143 -13.23 3.58 -7.44
CA TYR A 143 -14.38 4.41 -7.05
C TYR A 143 -14.03 5.90 -6.93
N LEU A 144 -12.89 6.23 -6.35
CA LEU A 144 -12.44 7.61 -6.23
C LEU A 144 -12.12 8.23 -7.59
N SER A 145 -11.55 7.46 -8.51
CA SER A 145 -11.30 7.90 -9.89
C SER A 145 -12.62 8.14 -10.64
N CYS A 146 -13.57 7.21 -10.55
CA CYS A 146 -14.90 7.33 -11.15
C CYS A 146 -15.67 8.54 -10.58
N ASP A 147 -15.58 8.78 -9.27
CA ASP A 147 -16.22 9.95 -8.65
C ASP A 147 -15.63 11.25 -9.18
N HIS A 148 -14.31 11.33 -9.32
CA HIS A 148 -13.66 12.49 -9.94
C HIS A 148 -14.13 12.69 -11.38
N TRP A 149 -14.14 11.66 -12.22
CA TRP A 149 -14.60 11.75 -13.62
C TRP A 149 -16.07 12.09 -13.73
N ARG A 150 -16.90 11.59 -12.80
CA ARG A 150 -18.32 11.96 -12.70
C ARG A 150 -18.50 13.44 -12.40
N GLN A 151 -17.73 13.97 -11.42
CA GLN A 151 -17.75 15.39 -11.06
C GLN A 151 -17.30 16.28 -12.22
N GLN A 152 -16.35 15.80 -13.04
CA GLN A 152 -15.87 16.48 -14.23
C GLN A 152 -16.79 16.31 -15.45
N GLY A 153 -17.83 15.49 -15.37
CA GLY A 153 -18.76 15.23 -16.47
C GLY A 153 -18.21 14.37 -17.60
N VAL A 154 -17.05 13.73 -17.40
CA VAL A 154 -16.34 12.93 -18.43
C VAL A 154 -16.49 11.41 -18.25
N LEU A 155 -17.04 10.94 -17.14
CA LEU A 155 -17.15 9.49 -16.86
C LEU A 155 -17.88 8.72 -17.98
N LYS A 156 -18.86 9.33 -18.63
CA LYS A 156 -19.61 8.73 -19.76
C LYS A 156 -18.76 8.40 -20.97
N ASP A 157 -17.60 9.05 -21.12
CA ASP A 157 -16.67 8.90 -22.24
C ASP A 157 -15.49 7.96 -21.87
N ILE A 158 -15.51 7.40 -20.65
CA ILE A 158 -14.46 6.51 -20.12
C ILE A 158 -15.07 5.12 -19.88
N GLU A 159 -14.53 4.12 -20.56
CA GLU A 159 -14.81 2.71 -20.26
C GLU A 159 -13.98 2.27 -19.06
N VAL A 160 -14.63 1.84 -17.97
CA VAL A 160 -13.97 1.46 -16.73
C VAL A 160 -14.08 -0.05 -16.51
N ASP A 161 -12.95 -0.75 -16.48
CA ASP A 161 -12.87 -2.17 -16.18
C ASP A 161 -12.22 -2.41 -14.82
N PHE A 162 -12.80 -3.30 -14.01
CA PHE A 162 -12.20 -3.82 -12.80
C PHE A 162 -11.94 -5.31 -12.92
N CYS A 163 -10.67 -5.69 -13.05
CA CYS A 163 -10.23 -7.08 -13.18
C CYS A 163 -9.78 -7.63 -11.81
N SER A 164 -10.55 -8.55 -11.25
CA SER A 164 -10.23 -9.23 -10.01
C SER A 164 -9.81 -10.67 -10.26
N ALA A 165 -8.68 -11.09 -9.70
CA ALA A 165 -8.28 -12.49 -9.66
C ALA A 165 -9.06 -13.31 -8.60
N GLY A 166 -9.82 -12.65 -7.72
CA GLY A 166 -10.66 -13.30 -6.70
C GLY A 166 -12.06 -13.62 -7.23
N ALA A 167 -12.67 -14.67 -6.68
CA ALA A 167 -14.03 -15.09 -7.04
C ALA A 167 -15.13 -14.19 -6.46
N VAL A 168 -14.80 -13.35 -5.48
CA VAL A 168 -15.74 -12.42 -4.82
C VAL A 168 -15.19 -11.02 -4.83
N LEU A 169 -16.09 -10.03 -4.92
CA LEU A 169 -15.68 -8.64 -4.96
C LEU A 169 -15.08 -8.15 -3.64
N PHE A 170 -15.58 -8.66 -2.51
CA PHE A 170 -15.07 -8.35 -1.18
C PHE A 170 -15.30 -9.50 -0.20
N GLY A 171 -14.38 -9.68 0.77
CA GLY A 171 -14.43 -10.80 1.71
C GLY A 171 -15.52 -10.72 2.77
N VAL A 172 -16.18 -9.57 2.96
CA VAL A 172 -17.33 -9.39 3.85
C VAL A 172 -18.59 -9.34 2.99
N ALA A 173 -19.36 -10.42 3.03
CA ALA A 173 -20.50 -10.62 2.15
C ALA A 173 -21.57 -9.51 2.22
N ASP A 174 -21.76 -8.94 3.41
CA ASP A 174 -22.76 -7.88 3.63
C ASP A 174 -22.51 -6.60 2.83
N PHE A 175 -21.25 -6.33 2.44
CA PHE A 175 -20.89 -5.17 1.64
C PHE A 175 -21.01 -5.41 0.11
N VAL A 176 -21.02 -6.67 -0.33
CA VAL A 176 -21.01 -6.99 -1.76
C VAL A 176 -22.22 -6.42 -2.50
N PRO A 177 -23.47 -6.51 -1.99
CA PRO A 177 -24.63 -5.95 -2.69
C PRO A 177 -24.53 -4.45 -2.95
N ALA A 178 -23.99 -3.68 -1.99
CA ALA A 178 -23.78 -2.25 -2.15
C ALA A 178 -22.67 -1.94 -3.17
N LEU A 179 -21.58 -2.72 -3.16
CA LEU A 179 -20.46 -2.57 -4.09
C LEU A 179 -20.86 -2.92 -5.54
N MET A 180 -21.82 -3.83 -5.72
CA MET A 180 -22.32 -4.26 -7.03
C MET A 180 -23.29 -3.26 -7.68
N GLN A 181 -23.67 -2.20 -6.97
CA GLN A 181 -24.55 -1.15 -7.52
C GLN A 181 -23.80 -0.11 -8.36
N TYR A 182 -22.51 -0.12 -8.32
CA TYR A 182 -21.61 0.75 -9.06
C TYR A 182 -20.95 0.01 -10.22
#